data_a8f8a5e09915390b4234b92e9cd48edd
#
_entry.id   a8f8a5e09915390b4234b92e9cd48edd
#
_cell.length_a   1.000
_cell.length_b   1.000
_cell.length_c   1.000
_cell.angle_alpha   90.00
_cell.angle_beta   90.00
_cell.angle_gamma   90.00
#
_symmetry.space_group_name_H-M   'P 1'
#
loop_
_entity.id
_entity.type
_entity.pdbx_description
1 polymer ?
#
loop_
_entity_poly.entity_id
_entity_poly.type
_entity_poly.pdbx_seq_one_letter_code
_entity_poly.pdbx_strand_id
1 'polypeptide(L)'
;METNIAKIQKYKSWGMSLTPAIYKPDDKSKDKHPVCLKDEKGKFTWNVIAKKEWADEDLAAALETKRLAVYHNPGKYGAPGQRFMDAESDDKTFKVNNYFVCFPDTYTIGKMVNGKIITTRKVYKVPEGTKVKNYSYVDKNDGTIVELLTSGYSIIDGLDRLVLDSREPVNADPLLIKQHLQLASFFGELECCWSGGRNDNHLMLAGAFATQTNIPLELVKLYVKRFCDLTNDDEVNNRLSRYDYQYKAFKEDPTKNIYHIKALADKLKANFPRFDEFKIKDEVEEKEVRKPYPIITSREFTHLKFPPVEFVMEPLFTNKSTNQIVGPSGVGKTIYGLGLAIHMSSGLDFLGYKVPKKITCAYVEGELPGADILERRDAICNNLYEQNKEVDHNNLFLLTKDNLEMNGFEYGFNMIAVARNMSESDAKDYGRKGREFIDEYLYGIEKITGNKSFLFLDNITALADIDENRSTDWTPIIHWLTKNKTKGFSSCFFHHSNKLGLSSGSSSKERLLDTTILLEKLGEDETFNMPGAKNMECRVTFAKARNFGGSKTAKNYLLTMDQNGVWTKYPDLKQQDFKLIDLWKKGIRSVDELAKDTEISLAKKTLYSHLKVLKDMKLISDKDPNPLDTEAY
;
A
#
# COMPACT_ATOMS: atom_id res chain seq x y z
N MET A 1 -31.16 41.41 -5.20
CA MET A 1 -31.38 40.31 -4.23
C MET A 1 -31.71 38.98 -4.93
N GLU A 2 -32.65 38.94 -5.88
CA GLU A 2 -32.99 37.72 -6.65
C GLU A 2 -31.79 37.08 -7.39
N THR A 3 -30.95 37.90 -8.01
CA THR A 3 -29.71 37.43 -8.67
C THR A 3 -28.69 36.81 -7.71
N ASN A 4 -28.61 37.30 -6.48
CA ASN A 4 -27.70 36.76 -5.46
C ASN A 4 -28.24 35.44 -4.87
N ILE A 5 -29.55 35.32 -4.68
CA ILE A 5 -30.19 34.05 -4.26
C ILE A 5 -29.95 32.96 -5.31
N ALA A 6 -30.16 33.24 -6.60
CA ALA A 6 -29.88 32.27 -7.66
C ALA A 6 -28.39 31.82 -7.67
N LYS A 7 -27.49 32.75 -7.37
CA LYS A 7 -26.05 32.47 -7.24
C LYS A 7 -25.74 31.55 -6.05
N ILE A 8 -26.35 31.78 -4.90
CA ILE A 8 -26.26 30.94 -3.72
C ILE A 8 -26.78 29.53 -4.00
N GLN A 9 -27.96 29.42 -4.61
CA GLN A 9 -28.53 28.12 -4.99
C GLN A 9 -27.64 27.36 -5.95
N LYS A 10 -27.00 28.03 -6.90
CA LYS A 10 -26.02 27.47 -7.81
C LYS A 10 -24.80 26.89 -7.03
N TYR A 11 -24.24 27.62 -6.06
CA TYR A 11 -23.13 27.14 -5.24
C TYR A 11 -23.53 25.93 -4.37
N LYS A 12 -24.73 25.98 -3.79
CA LYS A 12 -25.24 24.83 -3.01
C LYS A 12 -25.50 23.61 -3.90
N SER A 13 -25.96 23.80 -5.15
CA SER A 13 -26.13 22.67 -6.10
C SER A 13 -24.83 21.98 -6.47
N TRP A 14 -23.69 22.65 -6.34
CA TRP A 14 -22.35 22.06 -6.51
C TRP A 14 -21.83 21.32 -5.27
N GLY A 15 -22.62 21.29 -4.19
CA GLY A 15 -22.27 20.68 -2.92
C GLY A 15 -21.42 21.56 -2.01
N MET A 16 -21.35 22.88 -2.26
CA MET A 16 -20.60 23.81 -1.42
C MET A 16 -21.30 24.06 -0.08
N SER A 17 -20.59 23.81 1.00
CA SER A 17 -21.01 24.22 2.36
C SER A 17 -20.59 25.66 2.60
N LEU A 18 -21.55 26.59 2.62
CA LEU A 18 -21.31 28.02 2.59
C LEU A 18 -21.47 28.67 3.97
N THR A 19 -20.70 29.73 4.21
CA THR A 19 -20.83 30.57 5.41
C THR A 19 -20.49 32.02 5.09
N PRO A 20 -21.17 33.03 5.71
CA PRO A 20 -20.76 34.41 5.64
C PRO A 20 -19.40 34.59 6.31
N ALA A 21 -18.53 35.44 5.75
CA ALA A 21 -17.24 35.79 6.33
C ALA A 21 -17.08 37.31 6.51
N ILE A 22 -16.38 37.72 7.55
CA ILE A 22 -16.23 39.12 7.93
C ILE A 22 -15.35 39.86 6.91
N TYR A 23 -15.75 41.08 6.55
CA TYR A 23 -14.94 42.01 5.78
C TYR A 23 -14.53 43.19 6.70
N LYS A 24 -13.30 43.17 7.16
CA LYS A 24 -12.66 44.23 7.96
C LYS A 24 -11.20 44.38 7.57
N PRO A 25 -10.90 45.00 6.43
CA PRO A 25 -9.53 45.08 5.90
C PRO A 25 -8.57 45.83 6.86
N ASP A 26 -9.10 46.67 7.71
CA ASP A 26 -8.31 47.45 8.71
C ASP A 26 -8.03 46.69 10.00
N ASP A 27 -8.69 45.55 10.24
CA ASP A 27 -8.49 44.67 11.41
C ASP A 27 -8.16 43.25 10.95
N LYS A 28 -6.86 43.01 10.69
CA LYS A 28 -6.37 41.69 10.20
C LYS A 28 -6.67 40.55 11.16
N SER A 29 -6.92 40.83 12.45
CA SER A 29 -7.26 39.78 13.42
C SER A 29 -8.69 39.22 13.25
N LYS A 30 -9.56 40.00 12.61
CA LYS A 30 -10.97 39.63 12.37
C LYS A 30 -11.32 39.48 10.90
N ASP A 31 -10.49 40.05 10.01
CA ASP A 31 -10.74 39.99 8.58
C ASP A 31 -10.71 38.56 8.06
N LYS A 32 -11.61 38.22 7.16
CA LYS A 32 -11.82 36.89 6.54
C LYS A 32 -12.32 35.79 7.49
N HIS A 33 -12.45 36.01 8.80
CA HIS A 33 -13.04 34.99 9.68
C HIS A 33 -14.53 34.78 9.35
N PRO A 34 -15.04 33.52 9.42
CA PRO A 34 -16.46 33.26 9.37
C PRO A 34 -17.20 34.08 10.42
N VAL A 35 -18.44 34.47 10.12
CA VAL A 35 -19.31 35.11 11.10
C VAL A 35 -19.50 34.14 12.27
N CYS A 36 -18.92 34.52 13.41
CA CYS A 36 -18.75 33.62 14.55
C CYS A 36 -20.05 33.29 15.26
N LEU A 37 -20.29 32.02 15.46
CA LEU A 37 -21.33 31.50 16.37
C LEU A 37 -20.66 30.91 17.60
N LYS A 38 -21.25 31.19 18.76
CA LYS A 38 -20.81 30.61 20.03
C LYS A 38 -21.62 29.34 20.30
N ASP A 39 -20.99 28.32 20.89
CA ASP A 39 -21.71 27.17 21.43
C ASP A 39 -22.49 27.58 22.71
N GLU A 40 -23.22 26.63 23.27
CA GLU A 40 -24.02 26.81 24.49
C GLU A 40 -23.19 27.27 25.70
N LYS A 41 -21.84 27.10 25.63
CA LYS A 41 -20.88 27.53 26.65
C LYS A 41 -20.22 28.89 26.31
N GLY A 42 -20.70 29.56 25.26
CA GLY A 42 -20.14 30.83 24.83
C GLY A 42 -18.80 30.76 24.11
N LYS A 43 -18.32 29.54 23.76
CA LYS A 43 -17.05 29.32 23.10
C LYS A 43 -17.23 29.15 21.58
N PHE A 44 -16.35 29.77 20.80
CA PHE A 44 -16.32 29.58 19.34
C PHE A 44 -15.77 28.20 19.02
N THR A 45 -16.55 27.39 18.31
CA THR A 45 -16.11 26.09 17.82
C THR A 45 -16.43 25.92 16.35
N TRP A 46 -15.47 25.41 15.58
CA TRP A 46 -15.60 25.13 14.16
C TRP A 46 -16.76 24.16 13.85
N ASN A 47 -17.03 23.22 14.77
CA ASN A 47 -18.13 22.26 14.61
C ASN A 47 -19.51 22.92 14.59
N VAL A 48 -19.72 23.94 15.40
CA VAL A 48 -20.98 24.69 15.42
C VAL A 48 -21.15 25.53 14.16
N ILE A 49 -20.07 26.22 13.77
CA ILE A 49 -20.07 27.11 12.61
C ILE A 49 -20.30 26.32 11.31
N ALA A 50 -19.59 25.19 11.15
CA ALA A 50 -19.68 24.36 9.95
C ALA A 50 -21.02 23.62 9.80
N LYS A 51 -21.71 23.33 10.90
CA LYS A 51 -22.99 22.63 10.92
C LYS A 51 -24.20 23.55 10.75
N LYS A 52 -24.00 24.87 10.86
CA LYS A 52 -25.10 25.80 10.70
C LYS A 52 -25.53 25.84 9.23
N GLU A 53 -26.78 25.50 8.98
CA GLU A 53 -27.45 25.80 7.71
C GLU A 53 -27.87 27.27 7.71
N TRP A 54 -27.35 28.01 6.76
CA TRP A 54 -27.70 29.40 6.53
C TRP A 54 -28.80 29.49 5.50
N ALA A 55 -29.81 30.37 5.74
CA ALA A 55 -30.84 30.67 4.74
C ALA A 55 -30.20 31.32 3.50
N ASP A 56 -30.83 31.12 2.34
CA ASP A 56 -30.32 31.67 1.08
C ASP A 56 -30.34 33.20 1.10
N GLU A 57 -31.28 33.79 1.79
CA GLU A 57 -31.40 35.23 1.99
C GLU A 57 -30.27 35.81 2.81
N ASP A 58 -29.86 35.13 3.89
CA ASP A 58 -28.73 35.53 4.74
C ASP A 58 -27.40 35.48 3.97
N LEU A 59 -27.20 34.40 3.18
CA LEU A 59 -26.03 34.26 2.34
C LEU A 59 -26.00 35.26 1.19
N ALA A 60 -27.15 35.54 0.58
CA ALA A 60 -27.28 36.55 -0.48
C ALA A 60 -27.00 37.96 0.04
N ALA A 61 -27.49 38.31 1.23
CA ALA A 61 -27.17 39.58 1.91
C ALA A 61 -25.68 39.70 2.27
N ALA A 62 -25.01 38.58 2.59
CA ALA A 62 -23.60 38.58 2.84
C ALA A 62 -22.75 38.89 1.60
N LEU A 63 -23.21 38.58 0.40
CA LEU A 63 -22.54 38.95 -0.85
C LEU A 63 -22.49 40.49 -1.07
N GLU A 64 -23.45 41.23 -0.53
CA GLU A 64 -23.53 42.68 -0.67
C GLU A 64 -22.71 43.42 0.40
N THR A 65 -22.63 42.89 1.60
CA THR A 65 -22.08 43.59 2.77
C THR A 65 -20.85 42.95 3.41
N LYS A 66 -20.54 41.73 3.00
CA LYS A 66 -19.49 40.89 3.58
C LYS A 66 -18.82 40.07 2.48
N ARG A 67 -18.25 38.93 2.88
CA ARG A 67 -17.73 37.91 1.98
C ARG A 67 -18.44 36.58 2.18
N LEU A 68 -18.35 35.72 1.19
CA LEU A 68 -18.85 34.35 1.22
C LEU A 68 -17.68 33.38 1.22
N ALA A 69 -17.71 32.43 2.13
CA ALA A 69 -16.70 31.38 2.25
C ALA A 69 -17.30 29.99 2.02
N VAL A 70 -16.46 29.08 1.53
CA VAL A 70 -16.75 27.65 1.41
C VAL A 70 -15.85 26.84 2.33
N TYR A 71 -16.40 25.84 3.03
CA TYR A 71 -15.62 24.87 3.78
C TYR A 71 -15.00 23.82 2.85
N HIS A 72 -13.69 23.57 2.99
CA HIS A 72 -12.98 22.60 2.16
C HIS A 72 -13.35 21.15 2.50
N ASN A 73 -13.57 20.85 3.76
CA ASN A 73 -13.89 19.51 4.23
C ASN A 73 -14.98 19.57 5.31
N PRO A 74 -16.24 19.81 4.91
CA PRO A 74 -17.34 19.90 5.87
C PRO A 74 -17.54 18.61 6.68
N GLY A 75 -17.28 17.43 6.10
CA GLY A 75 -17.37 16.15 6.77
C GLY A 75 -16.43 16.00 7.97
N LYS A 76 -15.28 16.69 8.00
CA LYS A 76 -14.38 16.74 9.16
C LYS A 76 -15.07 17.31 10.41
N TYR A 77 -16.06 18.16 10.21
CA TYR A 77 -16.85 18.80 11.26
C TYR A 77 -18.24 18.19 11.42
N GLY A 78 -18.52 17.08 10.70
CA GLY A 78 -19.80 16.37 10.73
C GLY A 78 -20.93 17.13 10.02
N ALA A 79 -20.59 17.99 9.06
CA ALA A 79 -21.55 18.68 8.19
C ALA A 79 -21.59 17.99 6.83
N PRO A 80 -22.76 17.99 6.12
CA PRO A 80 -22.87 17.50 4.76
C PRO A 80 -22.14 18.43 3.78
N GLY A 81 -21.72 17.89 2.65
CA GLY A 81 -21.15 18.67 1.56
C GLY A 81 -19.97 18.00 0.87
N GLN A 82 -19.70 18.46 -0.34
CA GLN A 82 -18.57 18.02 -1.16
C GLN A 82 -17.24 18.54 -0.59
N ARG A 83 -16.17 17.77 -0.74
CA ARG A 83 -14.82 18.24 -0.41
C ARG A 83 -14.27 19.10 -1.55
N PHE A 84 -13.65 20.20 -1.18
CA PHE A 84 -12.99 21.12 -2.10
C PHE A 84 -11.52 21.30 -1.72
N MET A 85 -10.73 21.73 -2.68
CA MET A 85 -9.38 22.24 -2.49
C MET A 85 -9.22 23.54 -3.27
N ASP A 86 -8.30 24.34 -2.82
CA ASP A 86 -8.11 25.69 -3.28
C ASP A 86 -6.63 25.93 -3.56
N ALA A 87 -6.30 26.26 -4.80
CA ALA A 87 -4.98 26.70 -5.22
C ALA A 87 -4.92 28.24 -5.13
N GLU A 88 -4.12 28.77 -4.21
CA GLU A 88 -4.01 30.20 -3.94
C GLU A 88 -2.55 30.70 -4.07
N SER A 89 -2.39 31.93 -4.54
CA SER A 89 -1.13 32.66 -4.48
C SER A 89 -1.35 34.07 -3.95
N ASP A 90 -0.56 34.46 -2.96
CA ASP A 90 -0.48 35.81 -2.40
C ASP A 90 0.84 36.48 -2.78
N ASP A 91 1.25 36.31 -4.04
CA ASP A 91 2.45 36.93 -4.61
C ASP A 91 2.23 38.43 -4.84
N LYS A 92 3.01 39.27 -4.14
CA LYS A 92 2.93 40.71 -4.24
C LYS A 92 3.38 41.25 -5.59
N THR A 93 4.22 40.50 -6.30
CA THR A 93 4.71 40.85 -7.65
C THR A 93 3.80 40.34 -8.75
N PHE A 94 2.86 39.47 -8.43
CA PHE A 94 1.90 38.81 -9.32
C PHE A 94 2.54 37.91 -10.39
N LYS A 95 3.82 37.67 -10.36
CA LYS A 95 4.51 36.81 -11.35
C LYS A 95 4.02 35.38 -11.27
N VAL A 96 3.86 34.83 -10.08
CA VAL A 96 3.25 33.51 -9.87
C VAL A 96 1.84 33.45 -10.45
N ASN A 97 1.05 34.50 -10.24
CA ASN A 97 -0.33 34.58 -10.69
C ASN A 97 -0.47 34.59 -12.22
N ASN A 98 0.55 35.04 -12.95
CA ASN A 98 0.59 34.98 -14.41
C ASN A 98 0.53 33.56 -14.98
N TYR A 99 0.86 32.55 -14.18
CA TYR A 99 0.84 31.13 -14.54
C TYR A 99 -0.46 30.41 -14.15
N PHE A 100 -1.41 31.06 -13.49
CA PHE A 100 -2.72 30.44 -13.20
C PHE A 100 -3.51 30.07 -14.47
N VAL A 101 -3.19 30.66 -15.59
CA VAL A 101 -3.72 30.25 -16.91
C VAL A 101 -3.31 28.84 -17.31
N CYS A 102 -2.20 28.32 -16.80
CA CYS A 102 -1.73 26.95 -17.03
C CYS A 102 -2.47 25.89 -16.21
N PHE A 103 -3.22 26.30 -15.19
CA PHE A 103 -4.00 25.38 -14.37
C PHE A 103 -5.28 24.93 -15.10
N PRO A 104 -5.79 23.72 -14.81
CA PRO A 104 -7.07 23.28 -15.36
C PRO A 104 -8.17 24.31 -15.11
N ASP A 105 -9.05 24.47 -16.08
CA ASP A 105 -10.16 25.42 -15.98
C ASP A 105 -11.18 24.95 -14.95
N THR A 106 -11.52 25.86 -14.03
CA THR A 106 -12.45 25.61 -12.92
C THR A 106 -13.00 26.93 -12.38
N TYR A 107 -13.78 26.90 -11.30
CA TYR A 107 -14.23 28.09 -10.61
C TYR A 107 -13.02 28.96 -10.21
N THR A 108 -12.97 30.17 -10.75
CA THR A 108 -11.78 31.02 -10.68
C THR A 108 -12.10 32.38 -10.07
N ILE A 109 -11.28 32.81 -9.15
CA ILE A 109 -11.44 34.04 -8.38
C ILE A 109 -10.24 34.95 -8.59
N GLY A 110 -10.50 36.24 -8.70
CA GLY A 110 -9.49 37.29 -8.81
C GLY A 110 -9.75 38.48 -7.92
N LYS A 111 -8.83 39.43 -8.04
CA LYS A 111 -8.90 40.76 -7.40
C LYS A 111 -8.56 41.84 -8.41
N MET A 112 -9.08 43.04 -8.20
CA MET A 112 -8.62 44.23 -8.89
C MET A 112 -7.40 44.80 -8.13
N VAL A 113 -6.29 44.91 -8.80
CA VAL A 113 -5.06 45.51 -8.23
C VAL A 113 -4.47 46.49 -9.24
N ASN A 114 -4.34 47.75 -8.84
CA ASN A 114 -3.80 48.82 -9.70
C ASN A 114 -4.44 48.90 -11.09
N GLY A 115 -5.77 48.72 -11.15
CA GLY A 115 -6.54 48.73 -12.39
C GLY A 115 -6.46 47.47 -13.27
N LYS A 116 -5.74 46.43 -12.82
CA LYS A 116 -5.64 45.13 -13.50
C LYS A 116 -6.36 44.05 -12.72
N ILE A 117 -7.03 43.17 -13.45
CA ILE A 117 -7.64 41.96 -12.87
C ILE A 117 -6.57 40.87 -12.77
N ILE A 118 -6.39 40.32 -11.57
CA ILE A 118 -5.40 39.28 -11.29
C ILE A 118 -6.12 38.06 -10.74
N THR A 119 -5.88 36.90 -11.35
CA THR A 119 -6.35 35.62 -10.80
C THR A 119 -5.55 35.31 -9.54
N THR A 120 -6.23 35.12 -8.43
CA THR A 120 -5.58 34.81 -7.15
C THR A 120 -5.88 33.41 -6.67
N ARG A 121 -6.92 32.76 -7.23
CA ARG A 121 -7.41 31.50 -6.69
C ARG A 121 -8.17 30.69 -7.72
N LYS A 122 -8.01 29.36 -7.66
CA LYS A 122 -8.81 28.38 -8.41
C LYS A 122 -9.31 27.29 -7.47
N VAL A 123 -10.60 26.99 -7.51
CA VAL A 123 -11.27 26.04 -6.61
C VAL A 123 -11.61 24.76 -7.38
N TYR A 124 -11.25 23.61 -6.80
CA TYR A 124 -11.46 22.28 -7.38
C TYR A 124 -12.23 21.39 -6.42
N LYS A 125 -12.95 20.42 -6.92
CA LYS A 125 -13.48 19.30 -6.14
C LYS A 125 -12.37 18.28 -5.87
N VAL A 126 -12.37 17.71 -4.67
CA VAL A 126 -11.50 16.61 -4.31
C VAL A 126 -12.23 15.30 -4.60
N PRO A 127 -11.68 14.39 -5.43
CA PRO A 127 -12.29 13.10 -5.68
C PRO A 127 -12.52 12.31 -4.39
N GLU A 128 -13.60 11.55 -4.34
CA GLU A 128 -13.94 10.73 -3.17
C GLU A 128 -12.83 9.72 -2.85
N GLY A 129 -12.60 9.46 -1.56
CA GLY A 129 -11.54 8.54 -1.13
C GLY A 129 -10.10 9.10 -1.19
N THR A 130 -9.89 10.27 -1.79
CA THR A 130 -8.55 10.85 -1.95
C THR A 130 -8.01 11.39 -0.61
N LYS A 131 -6.82 10.95 -0.23
CA LYS A 131 -6.08 11.53 0.91
C LYS A 131 -5.39 12.81 0.44
N VAL A 132 -5.71 13.92 1.09
CA VAL A 132 -5.17 15.23 0.74
C VAL A 132 -4.57 15.87 1.97
N LYS A 133 -3.40 16.51 1.79
CA LYS A 133 -2.76 17.37 2.80
C LYS A 133 -2.65 18.78 2.26
N ASN A 134 -2.74 19.77 3.14
CA ASN A 134 -2.38 21.14 2.78
C ASN A 134 -0.91 21.18 2.35
N TYR A 135 -0.65 22.00 1.34
CA TYR A 135 0.69 22.38 0.93
C TYR A 135 0.80 23.90 1.08
N SER A 136 1.89 24.38 1.66
CA SER A 136 2.17 25.80 1.74
C SER A 136 3.67 26.01 1.53
N TYR A 137 4.01 26.93 0.65
CA TYR A 137 5.37 27.42 0.46
C TYR A 137 5.38 28.91 0.74
N VAL A 138 6.32 29.33 1.57
CA VAL A 138 6.52 30.75 1.91
C VAL A 138 7.94 31.11 1.51
N ASP A 139 8.06 32.01 0.55
CA ASP A 139 9.37 32.55 0.18
C ASP A 139 9.86 33.52 1.25
N LYS A 140 11.04 33.25 1.80
CA LYS A 140 11.63 34.06 2.86
C LYS A 140 12.18 35.40 2.37
N ASN A 141 12.43 35.55 1.08
CA ASN A 141 13.04 36.75 0.49
C ASN A 141 11.97 37.80 0.18
N ASP A 142 10.84 37.42 -0.41
CA ASP A 142 9.80 38.35 -0.84
C ASP A 142 8.46 38.18 -0.10
N GLY A 143 8.35 37.14 0.72
CA GLY A 143 7.16 36.81 1.49
C GLY A 143 6.01 36.31 0.65
N THR A 144 6.25 35.83 -0.59
CA THR A 144 5.26 35.17 -1.42
C THR A 144 4.75 33.91 -0.73
N ILE A 145 3.43 33.75 -0.67
CA ILE A 145 2.76 32.56 -0.14
C ILE A 145 2.03 31.87 -1.29
N VAL A 146 2.31 30.59 -1.46
CA VAL A 146 1.64 29.72 -2.42
C VAL A 146 1.07 28.53 -1.68
N GLU A 147 -0.23 28.30 -1.79
CA GLU A 147 -0.92 27.33 -0.94
C GLU A 147 -1.88 26.45 -1.73
N LEU A 148 -1.93 25.16 -1.36
CA LEU A 148 -3.03 24.24 -1.66
C LEU A 148 -3.79 23.99 -0.36
N LEU A 149 -4.92 24.59 -0.20
CA LEU A 149 -5.77 24.48 0.98
C LEU A 149 -6.79 23.37 0.77
N THR A 150 -6.82 22.40 1.66
CA THR A 150 -7.72 21.23 1.62
C THR A 150 -8.50 21.04 2.92
N SER A 151 -8.27 21.95 3.86
CA SER A 151 -8.94 22.00 5.16
C SER A 151 -9.15 23.45 5.56
N GLY A 152 -10.13 23.70 6.44
CA GLY A 152 -10.54 25.05 6.79
C GLY A 152 -11.60 25.58 5.83
N TYR A 153 -11.44 26.84 5.42
CA TYR A 153 -12.37 27.50 4.52
C TYR A 153 -11.63 28.51 3.61
N SER A 154 -12.24 28.84 2.48
CA SER A 154 -11.75 29.86 1.57
C SER A 154 -12.84 30.85 1.20
N ILE A 155 -12.45 32.11 1.02
CA ILE A 155 -13.33 33.14 0.50
C ILE A 155 -13.50 32.95 -1.00
N ILE A 156 -14.73 32.73 -1.45
CA ILE A 156 -15.03 32.45 -2.86
C ILE A 156 -15.73 33.60 -3.59
N ASP A 157 -16.36 34.50 -2.85
CA ASP A 157 -17.14 35.62 -3.43
C ASP A 157 -17.30 36.76 -2.42
N GLY A 158 -17.78 37.90 -2.83
CA GLY A 158 -18.12 39.06 -1.97
C GLY A 158 -17.37 40.34 -2.35
N LEU A 159 -17.37 41.33 -1.44
CA LEU A 159 -17.03 42.73 -1.71
C LEU A 159 -15.72 43.01 -2.46
N ASP A 160 -14.65 42.24 -2.17
CA ASP A 160 -13.32 42.43 -2.75
C ASP A 160 -12.87 41.27 -3.63
N ARG A 161 -13.84 40.46 -4.10
CA ARG A 161 -13.60 39.29 -4.93
C ARG A 161 -14.32 39.42 -6.26
N LEU A 162 -13.63 39.05 -7.32
CA LEU A 162 -14.17 38.97 -8.66
C LEU A 162 -14.25 37.53 -9.08
N VAL A 163 -15.45 37.05 -9.39
CA VAL A 163 -15.61 35.73 -10.00
C VAL A 163 -15.29 35.87 -11.48
N LEU A 164 -14.12 35.35 -11.87
CA LEU A 164 -13.58 35.41 -13.22
C LEU A 164 -14.10 34.30 -14.11
N ASP A 165 -14.32 33.13 -13.53
CA ASP A 165 -14.95 31.97 -14.18
C ASP A 165 -15.96 31.36 -13.21
N SER A 166 -17.24 31.35 -13.62
CA SER A 166 -18.35 30.89 -12.79
C SER A 166 -18.80 29.47 -13.13
N ARG A 167 -17.95 28.66 -13.79
CA ARG A 167 -18.25 27.25 -14.02
C ARG A 167 -18.21 26.46 -12.72
N GLU A 168 -18.87 25.32 -12.72
CA GLU A 168 -18.78 24.38 -11.58
C GLU A 168 -17.34 23.93 -11.36
N PRO A 169 -16.86 23.86 -10.09
CA PRO A 169 -15.55 23.31 -9.80
C PRO A 169 -15.39 21.88 -10.33
N VAL A 170 -14.34 21.63 -11.08
CA VAL A 170 -14.04 20.30 -11.63
C VAL A 170 -13.30 19.42 -10.64
N ASN A 171 -13.44 18.10 -10.78
CA ASN A 171 -12.63 17.16 -10.05
C ASN A 171 -11.18 17.26 -10.53
N ALA A 172 -10.24 17.37 -9.59
CA ALA A 172 -8.81 17.37 -9.92
C ALA A 172 -8.00 16.56 -8.90
N ASP A 173 -6.90 15.98 -9.39
CA ASP A 173 -5.93 15.30 -8.52
C ASP A 173 -5.16 16.36 -7.72
N PRO A 174 -5.17 16.29 -6.38
CA PRO A 174 -4.43 17.21 -5.54
C PRO A 174 -2.93 17.25 -5.82
N LEU A 175 -2.34 16.11 -6.21
CA LEU A 175 -0.92 16.06 -6.58
C LEU A 175 -0.66 16.87 -7.85
N LEU A 176 -1.50 16.75 -8.84
CA LEU A 176 -1.41 17.54 -10.08
C LEU A 176 -1.53 19.05 -9.77
N ILE A 177 -2.51 19.45 -8.96
CA ILE A 177 -2.69 20.87 -8.60
C ILE A 177 -1.49 21.39 -7.79
N LYS A 178 -0.93 20.57 -6.89
CA LYS A 178 0.31 20.89 -6.18
C LYS A 178 1.47 21.11 -7.18
N GLN A 179 1.65 20.24 -8.17
CA GLN A 179 2.69 20.40 -9.20
C GLN A 179 2.49 21.70 -10.00
N HIS A 180 1.25 22.05 -10.34
CA HIS A 180 0.94 23.34 -10.96
C HIS A 180 1.39 24.52 -10.09
N LEU A 181 1.08 24.49 -8.78
CA LEU A 181 1.50 25.54 -7.85
C LEU A 181 3.03 25.66 -7.75
N GLN A 182 3.73 24.55 -7.65
CA GLN A 182 5.18 24.50 -7.59
C GLN A 182 5.82 25.07 -8.87
N LEU A 183 5.32 24.66 -10.04
CA LEU A 183 5.80 25.20 -11.32
C LEU A 183 5.51 26.70 -11.47
N ALA A 184 4.29 27.15 -11.15
CA ALA A 184 3.93 28.55 -11.16
C ALA A 184 4.85 29.39 -10.28
N SER A 185 5.14 28.90 -9.07
CA SER A 185 6.05 29.55 -8.12
C SER A 185 7.47 29.66 -8.69
N PHE A 186 8.01 28.55 -9.20
CA PHE A 186 9.36 28.52 -9.77
C PHE A 186 9.50 29.41 -11.02
N PHE A 187 8.58 29.32 -11.98
CA PHE A 187 8.66 30.14 -13.18
C PHE A 187 8.45 31.62 -12.88
N GLY A 188 7.64 31.98 -11.88
CA GLY A 188 7.55 33.34 -11.36
C GLY A 188 8.87 33.85 -10.78
N GLU A 189 9.61 33.00 -10.06
CA GLU A 189 10.96 33.31 -9.57
C GLU A 189 11.95 33.47 -10.74
N LEU A 190 11.90 32.56 -11.71
CA LEU A 190 12.80 32.55 -12.86
C LEU A 190 12.68 33.82 -13.72
N GLU A 191 11.48 34.38 -13.86
CA GLU A 191 11.27 35.65 -14.57
C GLU A 191 12.11 36.80 -14.00
N CYS A 192 12.44 36.77 -12.72
CA CYS A 192 13.18 37.86 -12.05
C CYS A 192 14.64 37.94 -12.48
N CYS A 193 15.23 36.83 -12.93
CA CYS A 193 16.66 36.73 -13.22
C CYS A 193 16.98 36.28 -14.65
N TRP A 194 15.95 36.03 -15.47
CA TRP A 194 16.14 35.51 -16.82
C TRP A 194 16.84 36.52 -17.75
N SER A 195 18.06 36.21 -18.17
CA SER A 195 18.86 37.08 -19.03
C SER A 195 19.82 36.30 -19.92
N GLY A 196 20.13 36.81 -21.09
CA GLY A 196 21.16 36.33 -22.02
C GLY A 196 21.04 34.87 -22.44
N GLY A 197 21.67 34.47 -23.53
CA GLY A 197 21.88 33.07 -23.92
C GLY A 197 20.67 32.12 -23.84
N ARG A 198 19.50 32.54 -24.32
CA ARG A 198 18.20 31.83 -24.14
C ARG A 198 18.26 30.34 -24.50
N ASN A 199 18.96 29.98 -25.60
CA ASN A 199 19.10 28.57 -26.02
C ASN A 199 19.76 27.70 -24.94
N ASP A 200 20.90 28.15 -24.41
CA ASP A 200 21.65 27.39 -23.43
C ASP A 200 20.91 27.35 -22.06
N ASN A 201 20.25 28.47 -21.71
CA ASN A 201 19.47 28.53 -20.49
C ASN A 201 18.32 27.51 -20.51
N HIS A 202 17.58 27.41 -21.64
CA HIS A 202 16.55 26.38 -21.81
C HIS A 202 17.11 24.97 -21.85
N LEU A 203 18.32 24.78 -22.42
CA LEU A 203 18.96 23.47 -22.41
C LEU A 203 19.33 23.02 -20.98
N MET A 204 19.90 23.94 -20.18
CA MET A 204 20.24 23.68 -18.78
C MET A 204 18.99 23.43 -17.94
N LEU A 205 17.94 24.23 -18.14
CA LEU A 205 16.66 24.08 -17.44
C LEU A 205 15.98 22.76 -17.80
N ALA A 206 15.97 22.39 -19.08
CA ALA A 206 15.42 21.11 -19.54
C ALA A 206 16.15 19.91 -18.93
N GLY A 207 17.50 19.98 -18.85
CA GLY A 207 18.31 18.97 -18.18
C GLY A 207 17.98 18.86 -16.69
N ALA A 208 17.83 20.00 -16.01
CA ALA A 208 17.46 20.03 -14.60
C ALA A 208 16.10 19.38 -14.34
N PHE A 209 15.08 19.69 -15.14
CA PHE A 209 13.77 19.06 -15.02
C PHE A 209 13.81 17.56 -15.31
N ALA A 210 14.55 17.14 -16.36
CA ALA A 210 14.65 15.73 -16.74
C ALA A 210 15.35 14.87 -15.67
N THR A 211 16.39 15.41 -15.01
CA THR A 211 17.25 14.65 -14.09
C THR A 211 16.91 14.81 -12.62
N GLN A 212 16.35 15.95 -12.24
CA GLN A 212 16.18 16.31 -10.82
C GLN A 212 14.72 16.35 -10.37
N THR A 213 13.76 16.09 -11.25
CA THR A 213 12.33 16.15 -10.90
C THR A 213 11.53 14.98 -11.48
N ASN A 214 10.40 14.67 -10.84
CA ASN A 214 9.40 13.73 -11.35
C ASN A 214 8.22 14.46 -12.03
N ILE A 215 8.41 15.68 -12.50
CA ILE A 215 7.37 16.46 -13.17
C ILE A 215 7.21 15.92 -14.62
N PRO A 216 5.98 15.58 -15.05
CA PRO A 216 5.76 15.11 -16.42
C PRO A 216 6.20 16.15 -17.47
N LEU A 217 6.85 15.69 -18.53
CA LEU A 217 7.36 16.54 -19.61
C LEU A 217 6.28 17.50 -20.16
N GLU A 218 5.09 16.98 -20.44
CA GLU A 218 4.02 17.81 -21.03
C GLU A 218 3.56 18.91 -20.06
N LEU A 219 3.61 18.67 -18.77
CA LEU A 219 3.31 19.69 -17.78
C LEU A 219 4.41 20.76 -17.75
N VAL A 220 5.68 20.39 -17.81
CA VAL A 220 6.79 21.33 -17.91
C VAL A 220 6.68 22.17 -19.19
N LYS A 221 6.40 21.56 -20.34
CA LYS A 221 6.26 22.26 -21.64
C LYS A 221 5.15 23.29 -21.62
N LEU A 222 4.04 23.03 -20.92
CA LEU A 222 2.95 23.99 -20.76
C LEU A 222 3.44 25.30 -20.07
N TYR A 223 4.25 25.16 -19.03
CA TYR A 223 4.80 26.30 -18.30
C TYR A 223 5.91 27.01 -19.10
N VAL A 224 6.75 26.25 -19.79
CA VAL A 224 7.80 26.81 -20.69
C VAL A 224 7.17 27.65 -21.80
N LYS A 225 6.09 27.16 -22.41
CA LYS A 225 5.36 27.95 -23.42
C LYS A 225 4.88 29.28 -22.86
N ARG A 226 4.22 29.24 -21.70
CA ARG A 226 3.75 30.45 -21.01
C ARG A 226 4.90 31.39 -20.63
N PHE A 227 6.03 30.82 -20.19
CA PHE A 227 7.23 31.57 -19.84
C PHE A 227 7.83 32.31 -21.07
N CYS A 228 7.89 31.63 -22.21
CA CYS A 228 8.34 32.24 -23.47
C CYS A 228 7.41 33.41 -23.86
N ASP A 229 6.08 33.23 -23.75
CA ASP A 229 5.13 34.32 -24.00
C ASP A 229 5.38 35.54 -23.11
N LEU A 230 5.63 35.33 -21.82
CA LEU A 230 5.86 36.40 -20.83
C LEU A 230 7.23 37.07 -20.99
N THR A 231 8.22 36.36 -21.50
CA THR A 231 9.58 36.87 -21.71
C THR A 231 9.84 37.33 -23.14
N ASN A 232 8.83 37.40 -23.99
CA ASN A 232 8.90 37.75 -25.42
C ASN A 232 9.94 36.90 -26.19
N ASP A 233 9.90 35.58 -25.99
CA ASP A 233 10.72 34.62 -26.72
C ASP A 233 9.87 34.00 -27.84
N ASP A 234 10.11 34.41 -29.07
CA ASP A 234 9.38 34.01 -30.28
C ASP A 234 9.77 32.61 -30.80
N GLU A 235 10.89 32.04 -30.32
CA GLU A 235 11.37 30.71 -30.73
C GLU A 235 10.79 29.56 -29.86
N VAL A 236 9.56 29.64 -29.48
CA VAL A 236 8.93 28.69 -28.54
C VAL A 236 9.13 27.23 -28.94
N ASN A 237 8.89 26.88 -30.19
CA ASN A 237 9.04 25.49 -30.66
C ASN A 237 10.49 24.98 -30.56
N ASN A 238 11.46 25.85 -30.85
CA ASN A 238 12.88 25.53 -30.69
C ASN A 238 13.22 25.31 -29.21
N ARG A 239 12.66 26.12 -28.30
CA ARG A 239 12.83 25.92 -26.85
C ARG A 239 12.22 24.58 -26.38
N LEU A 240 10.98 24.30 -26.73
CA LEU A 240 10.30 23.05 -26.35
C LEU A 240 11.05 21.80 -26.85
N SER A 241 11.66 21.82 -28.03
CA SER A 241 12.45 20.70 -28.53
C SER A 241 13.66 20.34 -27.65
N ARG A 242 14.18 21.31 -26.84
CA ARG A 242 15.27 21.05 -25.90
C ARG A 242 14.79 20.16 -24.74
N TYR A 243 13.55 20.35 -24.31
CA TYR A 243 12.95 19.52 -23.25
C TYR A 243 12.67 18.11 -23.78
N ASP A 244 12.12 17.96 -24.98
CA ASP A 244 11.94 16.66 -25.62
C ASP A 244 13.26 15.90 -25.71
N TYR A 245 14.34 16.59 -26.17
CA TYR A 245 15.66 16.00 -26.29
C TYR A 245 16.24 15.56 -24.95
N GLN A 246 16.20 16.41 -23.92
CA GLN A 246 16.80 16.10 -22.61
C GLN A 246 16.06 14.97 -21.89
N TYR A 247 14.71 14.98 -21.90
CA TYR A 247 13.92 13.91 -21.31
C TYR A 247 14.14 12.58 -22.03
N LYS A 248 14.23 12.59 -23.35
CA LYS A 248 14.57 11.40 -24.14
C LYS A 248 15.97 10.88 -23.82
N ALA A 249 16.97 11.76 -23.83
CA ALA A 249 18.35 11.41 -23.54
C ALA A 249 18.53 10.83 -22.14
N PHE A 250 17.86 11.38 -21.12
CA PHE A 250 17.89 10.85 -19.77
C PHE A 250 17.18 9.50 -19.64
N LYS A 251 16.06 9.31 -20.36
CA LYS A 251 15.34 8.04 -20.37
C LYS A 251 16.16 6.91 -21.03
N GLU A 252 16.91 7.23 -22.10
CA GLU A 252 17.77 6.28 -22.82
C GLU A 252 19.05 5.94 -22.04
N ASP A 253 19.63 6.91 -21.33
CA ASP A 253 20.84 6.73 -20.53
C ASP A 253 20.80 7.64 -19.28
N PRO A 254 20.32 7.14 -18.15
CA PRO A 254 20.29 7.89 -16.89
C PRO A 254 21.66 8.29 -16.34
N THR A 255 22.75 7.70 -16.85
CA THR A 255 24.13 8.00 -16.43
C THR A 255 24.75 9.14 -17.23
N LYS A 256 24.09 9.57 -18.31
CA LYS A 256 24.57 10.62 -19.17
C LYS A 256 24.71 11.93 -18.40
N ASN A 257 25.86 12.59 -18.58
CA ASN A 257 26.11 13.89 -17.95
C ASN A 257 25.18 14.95 -18.56
N ILE A 258 24.07 15.22 -17.86
CA ILE A 258 23.03 16.18 -18.24
C ILE A 258 23.10 17.35 -17.24
N TYR A 259 22.70 18.51 -17.69
CA TYR A 259 22.71 19.73 -16.86
C TYR A 259 21.80 19.62 -15.64
N HIS A 260 22.30 20.12 -14.52
CA HIS A 260 21.55 20.30 -13.28
C HIS A 260 21.17 21.77 -13.08
N ILE A 261 20.19 22.04 -12.21
CA ILE A 261 19.76 23.42 -11.91
C ILE A 261 20.90 24.33 -11.47
N LYS A 262 21.95 23.77 -10.85
CA LYS A 262 23.15 24.51 -10.44
C LYS A 262 23.86 25.16 -11.63
N ALA A 263 23.93 24.50 -12.78
CA ALA A 263 24.57 25.08 -13.98
C ALA A 263 23.83 26.35 -14.46
N LEU A 264 22.49 26.32 -14.41
CA LEU A 264 21.68 27.51 -14.73
C LEU A 264 21.84 28.60 -13.65
N ALA A 265 21.85 28.21 -12.36
CA ALA A 265 22.03 29.12 -11.24
C ALA A 265 23.38 29.87 -11.32
N ASP A 266 24.47 29.16 -11.58
CA ASP A 266 25.81 29.73 -11.73
C ASP A 266 25.86 30.67 -12.95
N LYS A 267 25.24 30.31 -14.07
CA LYS A 267 25.20 31.14 -15.29
C LYS A 267 24.40 32.43 -15.10
N LEU A 268 23.25 32.35 -14.44
CA LEU A 268 22.39 33.51 -14.18
C LEU A 268 22.77 34.28 -12.92
N LYS A 269 23.79 33.81 -12.18
CA LYS A 269 24.18 34.35 -10.85
C LYS A 269 22.99 34.48 -9.91
N ALA A 270 22.11 33.47 -9.95
CA ALA A 270 20.88 33.42 -9.19
C ALA A 270 20.83 32.15 -8.31
N ASN A 271 19.91 32.11 -7.38
CA ASN A 271 19.59 30.93 -6.59
C ASN A 271 18.12 30.59 -6.79
N PHE A 272 17.79 29.32 -6.87
CA PHE A 272 16.43 28.85 -7.16
C PHE A 272 15.86 27.97 -6.04
N PRO A 273 15.61 28.52 -4.83
CA PRO A 273 15.06 27.75 -3.72
C PRO A 273 13.69 27.16 -4.02
N ARG A 274 12.89 27.78 -4.92
CA ARG A 274 11.58 27.27 -5.33
C ARG A 274 11.71 26.01 -6.20
N PHE A 275 12.84 25.81 -6.90
CA PHE A 275 13.12 24.57 -7.63
C PHE A 275 13.34 23.38 -6.68
N ASP A 276 13.85 23.61 -5.47
CA ASP A 276 14.10 22.56 -4.49
C ASP A 276 12.82 21.89 -3.98
N GLU A 277 11.68 22.58 -4.11
CA GLU A 277 10.37 22.06 -3.70
C GLU A 277 9.90 20.84 -4.52
N PHE A 278 10.41 20.66 -5.72
CA PHE A 278 10.06 19.54 -6.60
C PHE A 278 11.24 18.70 -7.08
N LYS A 279 12.44 18.92 -6.55
CA LYS A 279 13.55 18.00 -6.74
C LYS A 279 13.13 16.61 -6.29
N ILE A 280 13.56 15.61 -7.06
CA ILE A 280 13.64 14.25 -6.53
C ILE A 280 14.57 14.39 -5.32
N LYS A 281 14.01 14.27 -4.16
CA LYS A 281 14.84 14.08 -2.98
C LYS A 281 15.44 12.71 -3.23
N ASP A 282 16.74 12.68 -3.54
CA ASP A 282 17.50 11.46 -3.31
C ASP A 282 17.06 11.00 -1.92
N GLU A 283 16.64 9.74 -1.80
CA GLU A 283 16.47 9.11 -0.49
C GLU A 283 17.87 8.98 0.17
N VAL A 284 18.57 10.09 0.30
CA VAL A 284 19.42 10.31 1.45
C VAL A 284 18.42 10.24 2.59
N GLU A 285 18.51 9.17 3.41
CA GLU A 285 17.84 9.10 4.68
C GLU A 285 17.51 10.53 5.12
N GLU A 286 16.21 10.93 4.97
CA GLU A 286 15.74 11.98 5.84
C GLU A 286 16.15 11.43 7.21
N LYS A 287 17.24 11.95 7.76
CA LYS A 287 17.33 12.00 9.21
C LYS A 287 15.98 12.57 9.56
N GLU A 288 15.05 11.67 9.87
CA GLU A 288 13.75 12.04 10.41
C GLU A 288 14.11 13.14 11.39
N VAL A 289 13.68 14.37 11.09
CA VAL A 289 13.58 15.38 12.13
C VAL A 289 12.72 14.64 13.12
N ARG A 290 13.37 14.10 14.18
CA ARG A 290 12.75 13.21 15.15
C ARG A 290 11.51 13.97 15.59
N LYS A 291 10.36 13.61 15.03
CA LYS A 291 9.09 14.09 15.55
C LYS A 291 9.22 13.78 17.03
N PRO A 292 9.10 14.77 17.91
CA PRO A 292 9.24 14.53 19.33
C PRO A 292 8.38 13.28 19.61
N TYR A 293 9.01 12.24 20.16
CA TYR A 293 8.30 10.99 20.44
C TYR A 293 6.98 11.36 21.09
N PRO A 294 5.84 10.86 20.61
CA PRO A 294 4.57 11.17 21.25
C PRO A 294 4.64 10.58 22.66
N ILE A 295 5.03 11.42 23.61
CA ILE A 295 4.96 11.06 25.03
C ILE A 295 3.48 11.14 25.38
N ILE A 296 2.83 9.98 25.43
CA ILE A 296 1.42 9.84 25.77
C ILE A 296 1.28 9.02 27.04
N THR A 297 0.42 9.47 27.92
CA THR A 297 0.08 8.73 29.14
C THR A 297 -0.79 7.52 28.79
N SER A 298 -0.84 6.53 29.68
CA SER A 298 -1.76 5.38 29.51
C SER A 298 -3.21 5.83 29.35
N ARG A 299 -3.63 6.91 30.00
CA ARG A 299 -4.96 7.51 29.87
C ARG A 299 -5.20 8.04 28.43
N GLU A 300 -4.24 8.75 27.87
CA GLU A 300 -4.33 9.25 26.50
C GLU A 300 -4.31 8.09 25.50
N PHE A 301 -3.51 7.05 25.75
CA PHE A 301 -3.43 5.86 24.92
C PHE A 301 -4.80 5.15 24.79
N THR A 302 -5.63 5.13 25.84
CA THR A 302 -6.97 4.53 25.79
C THR A 302 -7.94 5.25 24.85
N HIS A 303 -7.66 6.51 24.52
CA HIS A 303 -8.47 7.30 23.57
C HIS A 303 -8.00 7.18 22.12
N LEU A 304 -6.87 6.51 21.86
CA LEU A 304 -6.40 6.23 20.50
C LEU A 304 -7.27 5.15 19.86
N LYS A 305 -7.79 5.43 18.68
CA LYS A 305 -8.50 4.44 17.89
C LYS A 305 -7.50 3.68 17.03
N PHE A 306 -7.18 2.46 17.43
CA PHE A 306 -6.41 1.55 16.60
C PHE A 306 -7.36 0.79 15.67
N PRO A 307 -6.98 0.59 14.38
CA PRO A 307 -7.76 -0.28 13.51
C PRO A 307 -7.75 -1.71 14.09
N PRO A 308 -8.89 -2.41 14.08
CA PRO A 308 -8.98 -3.76 14.61
C PRO A 308 -8.03 -4.70 13.86
N VAL A 309 -7.55 -5.71 14.58
CA VAL A 309 -6.87 -6.85 13.96
C VAL A 309 -7.93 -7.70 13.29
N GLU A 310 -7.85 -7.85 11.97
CA GLU A 310 -8.77 -8.66 11.17
C GLU A 310 -8.09 -9.96 10.76
N PHE A 311 -8.82 -11.06 10.81
CA PHE A 311 -8.35 -12.32 10.24
C PHE A 311 -8.42 -12.27 8.72
N VAL A 312 -7.36 -12.73 8.07
CA VAL A 312 -7.32 -13.03 6.63
C VAL A 312 -7.58 -14.51 6.38
N MET A 313 -7.19 -15.37 7.33
CA MET A 313 -7.59 -16.76 7.45
C MET A 313 -7.67 -17.12 8.94
N GLU A 314 -8.88 -17.36 9.44
CA GLU A 314 -9.13 -17.56 10.87
C GLU A 314 -8.89 -19.03 11.28
N PRO A 315 -8.10 -19.25 12.36
CA PRO A 315 -7.36 -18.30 13.17
C PRO A 315 -5.88 -18.17 12.78
N LEU A 316 -5.46 -18.65 11.60
CA LEU A 316 -4.06 -18.77 11.18
C LEU A 316 -3.36 -17.44 10.98
N PHE A 317 -3.97 -16.57 10.18
CA PHE A 317 -3.32 -15.34 9.71
C PHE A 317 -4.21 -14.12 9.94
N THR A 318 -3.57 -13.03 10.33
CA THR A 318 -4.22 -11.72 10.46
C THR A 318 -3.67 -10.73 9.43
N ASN A 319 -4.38 -9.63 9.23
CA ASN A 319 -3.82 -8.49 8.52
C ASN A 319 -2.56 -7.97 9.25
N LYS A 320 -1.62 -7.40 8.51
CA LYS A 320 -0.35 -6.87 9.06
C LYS A 320 0.40 -7.91 9.89
N SER A 321 0.49 -9.15 9.40
CA SER A 321 1.22 -10.24 10.06
C SER A 321 2.44 -10.68 9.25
N THR A 322 3.43 -11.25 9.96
CA THR A 322 4.60 -11.90 9.35
C THR A 322 4.65 -13.34 9.81
N ASN A 323 4.57 -14.26 8.88
CA ASN A 323 4.40 -15.69 9.14
C ASN A 323 5.47 -16.50 8.43
N GLN A 324 5.70 -17.73 8.87
CA GLN A 324 6.59 -18.65 8.18
C GLN A 324 6.01 -20.06 8.12
N ILE A 325 6.37 -20.78 7.05
CA ILE A 325 6.18 -22.21 6.89
C ILE A 325 7.56 -22.86 6.76
N VAL A 326 7.84 -23.82 7.63
CA VAL A 326 9.14 -24.49 7.71
C VAL A 326 8.94 -25.96 7.43
N GLY A 327 9.85 -26.58 6.67
CA GLY A 327 9.86 -28.02 6.45
C GLY A 327 11.00 -28.47 5.56
N PRO A 328 11.36 -29.77 5.57
CA PRO A 328 12.42 -30.31 4.75
C PRO A 328 12.09 -30.21 3.25
N SER A 329 13.11 -30.36 2.39
CA SER A 329 12.89 -30.42 0.95
C SER A 329 11.97 -31.59 0.57
N GLY A 330 11.07 -31.35 -0.38
CA GLY A 330 10.12 -32.36 -0.88
C GLY A 330 8.98 -32.72 0.08
N VAL A 331 8.74 -31.96 1.17
CA VAL A 331 7.61 -32.20 2.09
C VAL A 331 6.28 -31.61 1.58
N GLY A 332 6.30 -30.83 0.49
CA GLY A 332 5.10 -30.21 -0.08
C GLY A 332 4.86 -28.75 0.31
N LYS A 333 5.87 -28.00 0.76
CA LYS A 333 5.74 -26.58 1.14
C LYS A 333 5.06 -25.74 0.07
N THR A 334 5.54 -25.81 -1.17
CA THR A 334 5.01 -25.05 -2.31
C THR A 334 3.54 -25.37 -2.60
N ILE A 335 3.19 -26.66 -2.59
CA ILE A 335 1.80 -27.09 -2.81
C ILE A 335 0.89 -26.56 -1.69
N TYR A 336 1.32 -26.67 -0.44
CA TYR A 336 0.59 -26.14 0.70
C TYR A 336 0.42 -24.62 0.61
N GLY A 337 1.46 -23.92 0.20
CA GLY A 337 1.45 -22.47 0.00
C GLY A 337 0.54 -22.02 -1.12
N LEU A 338 0.55 -22.72 -2.25
CA LEU A 338 -0.39 -22.48 -3.36
C LEU A 338 -1.83 -22.73 -2.93
N GLY A 339 -2.08 -23.82 -2.16
CA GLY A 339 -3.39 -24.10 -1.57
C GLY A 339 -3.89 -22.93 -0.71
N LEU A 340 -3.05 -22.42 0.20
CA LEU A 340 -3.37 -21.23 0.99
C LEU A 340 -3.67 -20.02 0.11
N ALA A 341 -2.81 -19.71 -0.87
CA ALA A 341 -2.95 -18.53 -1.71
C ALA A 341 -4.21 -18.58 -2.59
N ILE A 342 -4.52 -19.74 -3.20
CA ILE A 342 -5.70 -19.94 -4.04
C ILE A 342 -6.99 -19.79 -3.22
N HIS A 343 -7.06 -20.42 -2.05
CA HIS A 343 -8.24 -20.34 -1.20
C HIS A 343 -8.43 -18.92 -0.65
N MET A 344 -7.36 -18.27 -0.18
CA MET A 344 -7.42 -16.89 0.32
C MET A 344 -7.83 -15.92 -0.78
N SER A 345 -7.26 -16.03 -1.99
CA SER A 345 -7.60 -15.13 -3.10
C SER A 345 -9.05 -15.30 -3.58
N SER A 346 -9.59 -16.49 -3.45
CA SER A 346 -10.96 -16.83 -3.85
C SER A 346 -12.01 -16.64 -2.74
N GLY A 347 -11.59 -16.40 -1.49
CA GLY A 347 -12.51 -16.31 -0.35
C GLY A 347 -13.10 -17.65 0.06
N LEU A 348 -12.36 -18.75 -0.19
CA LEU A 348 -12.75 -20.11 0.12
C LEU A 348 -12.07 -20.59 1.40
N ASP A 349 -12.81 -21.31 2.24
CA ASP A 349 -12.24 -21.94 3.42
C ASP A 349 -11.22 -23.02 3.03
N PHE A 350 -10.14 -23.15 3.79
CA PHE A 350 -9.07 -24.12 3.55
C PHE A 350 -8.85 -25.01 4.76
N LEU A 351 -9.02 -26.31 4.62
CA LEU A 351 -8.82 -27.32 5.69
C LEU A 351 -9.60 -27.01 6.99
N GLY A 352 -10.79 -26.39 6.86
CA GLY A 352 -11.61 -25.97 7.99
C GLY A 352 -11.23 -24.62 8.61
N TYR A 353 -10.23 -23.93 8.05
CA TYR A 353 -9.90 -22.56 8.40
C TYR A 353 -10.71 -21.58 7.55
N LYS A 354 -11.40 -20.64 8.19
CA LYS A 354 -12.28 -19.69 7.51
C LYS A 354 -11.50 -18.56 6.85
N VAL A 355 -11.89 -18.22 5.62
CA VAL A 355 -11.45 -17.02 4.91
C VAL A 355 -12.59 -16.01 4.90
N PRO A 356 -12.63 -15.02 5.80
CA PRO A 356 -13.80 -14.15 5.99
C PRO A 356 -14.14 -13.29 4.78
N LYS A 357 -13.12 -12.99 3.94
CA LYS A 357 -13.26 -12.23 2.69
C LYS A 357 -12.14 -12.59 1.73
N LYS A 358 -12.34 -12.34 0.44
CA LYS A 358 -11.27 -12.47 -0.57
C LYS A 358 -10.06 -11.60 -0.22
N ILE A 359 -8.87 -12.16 -0.29
CA ILE A 359 -7.61 -11.50 0.03
C ILE A 359 -6.75 -11.46 -1.24
N THR A 360 -6.35 -10.30 -1.69
CA THR A 360 -5.39 -10.19 -2.79
C THR A 360 -4.08 -10.86 -2.39
N CYS A 361 -3.63 -11.86 -3.15
CA CYS A 361 -2.42 -12.62 -2.88
C CYS A 361 -1.36 -12.38 -3.94
N ALA A 362 -0.11 -12.17 -3.51
CA ALA A 362 1.08 -12.14 -4.35
C ALA A 362 1.97 -13.33 -3.96
N TYR A 363 2.25 -14.21 -4.91
CA TYR A 363 3.08 -15.41 -4.70
C TYR A 363 4.35 -15.29 -5.54
N VAL A 364 5.49 -15.21 -4.86
CA VAL A 364 6.81 -15.09 -5.47
C VAL A 364 7.55 -16.40 -5.29
N GLU A 365 7.81 -17.07 -6.42
CA GLU A 365 8.47 -18.37 -6.49
C GLU A 365 9.93 -18.21 -6.94
N GLY A 366 10.87 -18.75 -6.18
CA GLY A 366 12.31 -18.61 -6.42
C GLY A 366 13.03 -19.85 -6.90
N GLU A 367 12.38 -21.02 -6.87
CA GLU A 367 13.05 -22.31 -7.08
C GLU A 367 12.52 -23.05 -8.30
N LEU A 368 11.21 -23.10 -8.46
CA LEU A 368 10.53 -23.89 -9.47
C LEU A 368 10.27 -23.12 -10.77
N PRO A 369 10.31 -23.81 -11.93
CA PRO A 369 9.84 -23.25 -13.19
C PRO A 369 8.36 -22.87 -13.15
N GLY A 370 7.97 -21.87 -13.93
CA GLY A 370 6.59 -21.41 -14.03
C GLY A 370 5.62 -22.52 -14.48
N ALA A 371 6.09 -23.44 -15.33
CA ALA A 371 5.31 -24.61 -15.78
C ALA A 371 4.90 -25.53 -14.61
N ASP A 372 5.84 -25.81 -13.68
CA ASP A 372 5.57 -26.66 -12.51
C ASP A 372 4.58 -25.99 -11.54
N ILE A 373 4.69 -24.66 -11.39
CA ILE A 373 3.76 -23.88 -10.58
C ILE A 373 2.37 -23.88 -11.21
N LEU A 374 2.27 -23.78 -12.54
CA LEU A 374 1.02 -23.83 -13.27
C LEU A 374 0.33 -25.20 -13.11
N GLU A 375 1.06 -26.31 -13.28
CA GLU A 375 0.54 -27.67 -13.10
C GLU A 375 -0.04 -27.88 -11.70
N ARG A 376 0.72 -27.48 -10.66
CA ARG A 376 0.26 -27.60 -9.26
C ARG A 376 -0.94 -26.74 -8.96
N ARG A 377 -0.95 -25.50 -9.47
CA ARG A 377 -2.10 -24.60 -9.36
C ARG A 377 -3.33 -25.23 -10.01
N ASP A 378 -3.18 -25.75 -11.23
CA ASP A 378 -4.28 -26.31 -12.01
C ASP A 378 -4.87 -27.56 -11.34
N ALA A 379 -4.04 -28.42 -10.75
CA ALA A 379 -4.54 -29.55 -9.97
C ALA A 379 -5.45 -29.11 -8.81
N ILE A 380 -5.02 -28.08 -8.05
CA ILE A 380 -5.83 -27.54 -6.95
C ILE A 380 -7.11 -26.86 -7.48
N CYS A 381 -7.01 -26.06 -8.54
CA CYS A 381 -8.15 -25.37 -9.12
C CYS A 381 -9.18 -26.34 -9.70
N ASN A 382 -8.74 -27.38 -10.41
CA ASN A 382 -9.61 -28.38 -10.99
C ASN A 382 -10.42 -29.13 -9.93
N ASN A 383 -9.78 -29.51 -8.81
CA ASN A 383 -10.51 -30.10 -7.68
C ASN A 383 -11.56 -29.13 -7.10
N LEU A 384 -11.26 -27.83 -7.02
CA LEU A 384 -12.24 -26.84 -6.56
C LEU A 384 -13.43 -26.71 -7.55
N TYR A 385 -13.17 -26.74 -8.85
CA TYR A 385 -14.23 -26.73 -9.87
C TYR A 385 -15.12 -27.98 -9.81
N GLU A 386 -14.54 -29.17 -9.58
CA GLU A 386 -15.31 -30.39 -9.35
C GLU A 386 -16.22 -30.31 -8.12
N GLN A 387 -15.82 -29.52 -7.11
CA GLN A 387 -16.65 -29.21 -5.95
C GLN A 387 -17.65 -28.04 -6.19
N ASN A 388 -17.80 -27.56 -7.43
CA ASN A 388 -18.60 -26.38 -7.78
C ASN A 388 -18.19 -25.08 -7.03
N LYS A 389 -16.91 -24.94 -6.69
CA LYS A 389 -16.36 -23.74 -6.08
C LYS A 389 -15.75 -22.83 -7.15
N GLU A 390 -16.00 -21.52 -7.03
CA GLU A 390 -15.46 -20.53 -7.95
C GLU A 390 -14.07 -20.09 -7.50
N VAL A 391 -13.08 -20.14 -8.41
CA VAL A 391 -11.71 -19.67 -8.17
C VAL A 391 -11.52 -18.27 -8.78
N ASP A 392 -11.03 -17.32 -8.00
CA ASP A 392 -10.77 -15.97 -8.46
C ASP A 392 -9.31 -15.79 -8.92
N HIS A 393 -9.09 -16.05 -10.21
CA HIS A 393 -7.77 -15.91 -10.83
C HIS A 393 -7.24 -14.47 -10.91
N ASN A 394 -8.13 -13.47 -10.83
CA ASN A 394 -7.74 -12.07 -10.94
C ASN A 394 -7.22 -11.49 -9.61
N ASN A 395 -7.36 -12.24 -8.52
CA ASN A 395 -6.95 -11.82 -7.20
C ASN A 395 -5.70 -12.56 -6.67
N LEU A 396 -5.11 -13.44 -7.51
CA LEU A 396 -3.84 -14.15 -7.26
C LEU A 396 -2.80 -13.77 -8.32
N PHE A 397 -1.73 -13.15 -7.88
CA PHE A 397 -0.63 -12.69 -8.71
C PHE A 397 0.58 -13.60 -8.50
N LEU A 398 1.06 -14.22 -9.57
CA LEU A 398 2.18 -15.16 -9.55
C LEU A 398 3.41 -14.50 -10.19
N LEU A 399 4.55 -14.58 -9.51
CA LEU A 399 5.83 -14.12 -10.00
C LEU A 399 6.84 -15.26 -9.93
N THR A 400 7.33 -15.71 -11.08
CA THR A 400 8.36 -16.74 -11.21
C THR A 400 9.53 -16.19 -12.00
N LYS A 401 10.67 -16.88 -11.97
CA LYS A 401 11.84 -16.50 -12.77
C LYS A 401 11.49 -16.43 -14.26
N ASP A 402 10.75 -17.42 -14.76
CA ASP A 402 10.42 -17.52 -16.17
C ASP A 402 9.53 -16.37 -16.64
N ASN A 403 8.53 -15.97 -15.86
CA ASN A 403 7.68 -14.86 -16.27
C ASN A 403 8.37 -13.50 -16.15
N LEU A 404 9.39 -13.36 -15.32
CA LEU A 404 10.27 -12.19 -15.34
C LEU A 404 11.08 -12.13 -16.64
N GLU A 405 11.74 -13.23 -17.00
CA GLU A 405 12.56 -13.31 -18.22
C GLU A 405 11.70 -13.10 -19.48
N MET A 406 10.50 -13.70 -19.56
CA MET A 406 9.56 -13.52 -20.66
C MET A 406 9.10 -12.07 -20.85
N ASN A 407 9.12 -11.27 -19.80
CA ASN A 407 8.77 -9.83 -19.83
C ASN A 407 9.99 -8.91 -19.95
N GLY A 408 11.17 -9.46 -20.24
CA GLY A 408 12.39 -8.68 -20.50
C GLY A 408 13.08 -8.12 -19.24
N PHE A 409 12.79 -8.68 -18.08
CA PHE A 409 13.50 -8.33 -16.86
C PHE A 409 14.75 -9.21 -16.70
N GLU A 410 15.93 -8.62 -16.87
CA GLU A 410 17.25 -9.29 -16.74
C GLU A 410 17.66 -9.58 -15.28
N TYR A 411 16.75 -9.55 -14.33
CA TYR A 411 17.09 -9.78 -12.94
C TYR A 411 17.22 -11.27 -12.63
N GLY A 412 18.45 -11.70 -12.35
CA GLY A 412 18.68 -12.95 -11.63
C GLY A 412 18.00 -12.90 -10.25
N PHE A 413 17.58 -14.05 -9.77
CA PHE A 413 16.68 -14.26 -8.64
C PHE A 413 17.15 -13.83 -7.24
N ASN A 414 18.22 -13.11 -7.08
CA ASN A 414 18.65 -12.64 -5.76
C ASN A 414 17.88 -11.38 -5.35
N MET A 415 16.54 -11.45 -5.40
CA MET A 415 15.67 -10.31 -5.12
C MET A 415 15.71 -9.82 -3.67
N ILE A 416 16.23 -10.63 -2.75
CA ILE A 416 16.30 -10.28 -1.33
C ILE A 416 17.75 -10.34 -0.82
N ALA A 417 18.70 -10.67 -1.70
CA ALA A 417 20.04 -11.16 -1.38
C ALA A 417 21.00 -10.18 -0.75
N VAL A 418 21.88 -10.79 0.01
CA VAL A 418 23.26 -10.36 0.22
C VAL A 418 24.13 -11.30 -0.62
N ALA A 419 24.57 -10.90 -1.81
CA ALA A 419 25.35 -11.76 -2.68
C ALA A 419 26.73 -12.05 -2.07
N ARG A 420 27.10 -13.34 -1.99
CA ARG A 420 28.29 -13.82 -1.27
C ARG A 420 29.62 -13.47 -1.93
N ASN A 421 29.62 -13.14 -3.22
CA ASN A 421 30.84 -12.92 -4.01
C ASN A 421 31.03 -11.47 -4.47
N MET A 422 30.28 -10.53 -3.91
CA MET A 422 30.38 -9.09 -4.19
C MET A 422 31.11 -8.38 -3.04
N SER A 423 31.58 -7.16 -3.29
CA SER A 423 32.00 -6.30 -2.19
C SER A 423 30.83 -6.05 -1.24
N GLU A 424 31.08 -5.75 0.03
CA GLU A 424 30.02 -5.54 1.03
C GLU A 424 29.07 -4.39 0.63
N SER A 425 29.59 -3.37 -0.07
CA SER A 425 28.78 -2.26 -0.59
C SER A 425 27.89 -2.69 -1.76
N ASP A 426 28.43 -3.47 -2.71
CA ASP A 426 27.70 -3.93 -3.89
C ASP A 426 26.61 -4.94 -3.52
N ALA A 427 26.93 -5.83 -2.55
CA ALA A 427 25.95 -6.78 -2.02
C ALA A 427 24.78 -6.09 -1.31
N LYS A 428 25.05 -5.03 -0.53
CA LYS A 428 24.00 -4.23 0.10
C LYS A 428 23.12 -3.52 -0.92
N ASP A 429 23.71 -2.97 -1.98
CA ASP A 429 22.97 -2.29 -3.06
C ASP A 429 22.14 -3.27 -3.86
N TYR A 430 22.70 -4.42 -4.21
CA TYR A 430 21.99 -5.47 -4.96
C TYR A 430 20.78 -6.01 -4.18
N GLY A 431 20.96 -6.40 -2.93
CA GLY A 431 19.84 -6.85 -2.08
C GLY A 431 18.80 -5.77 -1.83
N ARG A 432 19.22 -4.51 -1.77
CA ARG A 432 18.31 -3.36 -1.68
C ARG A 432 17.43 -3.24 -2.94
N LYS A 433 18.02 -3.29 -4.13
CA LYS A 433 17.30 -3.22 -5.41
C LYS A 433 16.27 -4.36 -5.55
N GLY A 434 16.64 -5.57 -5.13
CA GLY A 434 15.70 -6.70 -5.15
C GLY A 434 14.49 -6.50 -4.23
N ARG A 435 14.69 -5.98 -3.03
CA ARG A 435 13.58 -5.67 -2.11
C ARG A 435 12.71 -4.51 -2.63
N GLU A 436 13.32 -3.49 -3.24
CA GLU A 436 12.61 -2.39 -3.89
C GLU A 436 11.74 -2.89 -5.04
N PHE A 437 12.25 -3.81 -5.85
CA PHE A 437 11.48 -4.43 -6.93
C PHE A 437 10.22 -5.14 -6.40
N ILE A 438 10.32 -5.92 -5.33
CA ILE A 438 9.13 -6.55 -4.71
C ILE A 438 8.19 -5.50 -4.12
N ASP A 439 8.71 -4.45 -3.49
CA ASP A 439 7.88 -3.34 -2.98
C ASP A 439 7.11 -2.65 -4.11
N GLU A 440 7.75 -2.41 -5.27
CA GLU A 440 7.11 -1.84 -6.47
C GLU A 440 6.07 -2.78 -7.07
N TYR A 441 6.36 -4.09 -7.11
CA TYR A 441 5.41 -5.12 -7.56
C TYR A 441 4.16 -5.14 -6.67
N LEU A 442 4.32 -5.15 -5.35
CA LEU A 442 3.21 -5.08 -4.41
C LEU A 442 2.40 -3.78 -4.54
N TYR A 443 3.08 -2.66 -4.77
CA TYR A 443 2.43 -1.38 -5.02
C TYR A 443 1.67 -1.35 -6.35
N GLY A 444 2.21 -2.01 -7.39
CA GLY A 444 1.53 -2.21 -8.67
C GLY A 444 0.22 -3.00 -8.50
N ILE A 445 0.26 -4.10 -7.74
CA ILE A 445 -0.92 -4.90 -7.40
C ILE A 445 -1.93 -4.05 -6.62
N GLU A 446 -1.49 -3.27 -5.64
CA GLU A 446 -2.37 -2.37 -4.88
C GLU A 446 -3.06 -1.34 -5.78
N LYS A 447 -2.36 -0.79 -6.78
CA LYS A 447 -2.95 0.14 -7.76
C LYS A 447 -4.04 -0.52 -8.61
N ILE A 448 -3.83 -1.78 -8.98
CA ILE A 448 -4.78 -2.53 -9.84
C ILE A 448 -6.01 -2.96 -9.04
N THR A 449 -5.82 -3.46 -7.82
CA THR A 449 -6.87 -4.10 -7.01
C THR A 449 -7.52 -3.18 -5.97
N GLY A 450 -6.86 -2.08 -5.62
CA GLY A 450 -7.24 -1.22 -4.49
C GLY A 450 -6.96 -1.82 -3.11
N ASN A 451 -6.35 -3.01 -3.03
CA ASN A 451 -6.15 -3.76 -1.79
C ASN A 451 -4.66 -4.01 -1.49
N LYS A 452 -4.32 -4.06 -0.22
CA LYS A 452 -3.02 -4.57 0.24
C LYS A 452 -2.97 -6.08 0.07
N SER A 453 -1.93 -6.58 -0.59
CA SER A 453 -1.76 -8.01 -0.81
C SER A 453 -1.14 -8.75 0.37
N PHE A 454 -1.48 -10.05 0.47
CA PHE A 454 -0.76 -11.02 1.29
C PHE A 454 0.37 -11.61 0.43
N LEU A 455 1.62 -11.42 0.86
CA LEU A 455 2.82 -11.82 0.13
C LEU A 455 3.28 -13.21 0.57
N PHE A 456 3.38 -14.14 -0.36
CA PHE A 456 4.06 -15.43 -0.20
C PHE A 456 5.44 -15.38 -0.84
N LEU A 457 6.49 -15.87 -0.15
CA LEU A 457 7.87 -15.94 -0.63
C LEU A 457 8.37 -17.38 -0.55
N ASP A 458 8.38 -18.10 -1.67
CA ASP A 458 8.72 -19.53 -1.76
C ASP A 458 9.94 -19.76 -2.67
N ASN A 459 11.09 -20.20 -2.13
CA ASN A 459 11.44 -20.13 -0.71
C ASN A 459 12.43 -18.98 -0.48
N ILE A 460 12.54 -18.54 0.76
CA ILE A 460 13.38 -17.39 1.12
C ILE A 460 14.86 -17.62 0.80
N THR A 461 15.33 -18.85 0.86
CA THR A 461 16.74 -19.20 0.60
C THR A 461 17.08 -19.04 -0.87
N ALA A 462 16.21 -19.47 -1.77
CA ALA A 462 16.38 -19.29 -3.21
C ALA A 462 16.25 -17.82 -3.63
N LEU A 463 15.35 -17.09 -2.96
CA LEU A 463 15.12 -15.67 -3.23
C LEU A 463 16.18 -14.75 -2.64
N ALA A 464 16.90 -15.16 -1.59
CA ALA A 464 17.75 -14.26 -0.80
C ALA A 464 19.23 -14.64 -0.75
N ASP A 465 19.63 -15.78 -1.28
CA ASP A 465 21.03 -16.30 -1.21
C ASP A 465 21.69 -16.12 0.18
N ILE A 466 20.91 -16.40 1.23
CA ILE A 466 21.35 -16.26 2.62
C ILE A 466 22.00 -17.53 3.17
N ASP A 467 22.94 -17.37 4.08
CA ASP A 467 23.33 -18.46 4.98
C ASP A 467 22.30 -18.54 6.12
N GLU A 468 21.47 -19.58 6.09
CA GLU A 468 20.38 -19.77 7.06
C GLU A 468 20.86 -19.78 8.52
N ASN A 469 22.13 -20.14 8.77
CA ASN A 469 22.71 -20.23 10.10
C ASN A 469 23.26 -18.88 10.60
N ARG A 470 23.40 -17.87 9.73
CA ARG A 470 23.90 -16.55 10.09
C ARG A 470 22.78 -15.58 10.40
N SER A 471 22.70 -15.12 11.64
CA SER A 471 21.72 -14.13 12.07
C SER A 471 21.87 -12.78 11.33
N THR A 472 23.08 -12.43 10.91
CA THR A 472 23.39 -11.20 10.17
C THR A 472 22.69 -11.15 8.82
N ASP A 473 22.57 -12.29 8.13
CA ASP A 473 21.97 -12.39 6.81
C ASP A 473 20.44 -12.24 6.88
N TRP A 474 19.84 -12.67 7.99
CA TRP A 474 18.41 -12.53 8.25
C TRP A 474 17.98 -11.10 8.60
N THR A 475 18.86 -10.30 9.20
CA THR A 475 18.52 -8.98 9.72
C THR A 475 17.91 -8.05 8.65
N PRO A 476 18.47 -7.89 7.44
CA PRO A 476 17.87 -7.04 6.40
C PRO A 476 16.50 -7.51 5.95
N ILE A 477 16.30 -8.84 5.86
CA ILE A 477 15.03 -9.45 5.44
C ILE A 477 13.95 -9.20 6.49
N ILE A 478 14.26 -9.48 7.74
CA ILE A 478 13.32 -9.28 8.85
C ILE A 478 12.94 -7.79 9.00
N HIS A 479 13.90 -6.88 8.85
CA HIS A 479 13.62 -5.44 8.86
C HIS A 479 12.71 -5.03 7.70
N TRP A 480 12.95 -5.56 6.49
CA TRP A 480 12.12 -5.29 5.33
C TRP A 480 10.69 -5.82 5.51
N LEU A 481 10.53 -7.07 5.97
CA LEU A 481 9.22 -7.65 6.26
C LEU A 481 8.48 -6.87 7.35
N THR A 482 9.20 -6.43 8.40
CA THR A 482 8.63 -5.58 9.46
C THR A 482 8.20 -4.22 8.93
N LYS A 483 9.00 -3.59 8.05
CA LYS A 483 8.64 -2.34 7.37
C LYS A 483 7.38 -2.53 6.51
N ASN A 484 7.26 -3.64 5.77
CA ASN A 484 6.08 -3.94 4.97
C ASN A 484 4.83 -4.18 5.83
N LYS A 485 4.98 -4.85 6.97
CA LYS A 485 3.93 -4.98 7.99
C LYS A 485 3.41 -3.61 8.45
N THR A 486 4.29 -2.62 8.69
CA THR A 486 3.86 -1.26 9.08
C THR A 486 3.15 -0.52 7.95
N LYS A 487 3.47 -0.82 6.69
CA LYS A 487 2.77 -0.32 5.49
C LYS A 487 1.40 -0.98 5.26
N GLY A 488 1.07 -2.01 6.01
CA GLY A 488 -0.22 -2.72 5.94
C GLY A 488 -0.20 -4.03 5.17
N PHE A 489 0.95 -4.48 4.67
CA PHE A 489 1.10 -5.78 4.02
C PHE A 489 1.22 -6.90 5.06
N SER A 490 0.77 -8.09 4.67
CA SER A 490 1.02 -9.34 5.40
C SER A 490 1.95 -10.22 4.59
N SER A 491 2.72 -11.08 5.25
CA SER A 491 3.63 -11.97 4.54
C SER A 491 3.70 -13.35 5.18
N CYS A 492 3.98 -14.35 4.34
CA CYS A 492 4.34 -15.70 4.73
C CYS A 492 5.53 -16.15 3.88
N PHE A 493 6.64 -16.50 4.50
CA PHE A 493 7.79 -17.00 3.78
C PHE A 493 8.06 -18.47 4.10
N PHE A 494 8.60 -19.18 3.11
CA PHE A 494 8.93 -20.59 3.22
C PHE A 494 10.42 -20.76 3.49
N HIS A 495 10.73 -21.72 4.35
CA HIS A 495 12.08 -21.96 4.82
C HIS A 495 12.36 -23.45 4.97
N HIS A 496 13.61 -23.87 4.73
CA HIS A 496 14.02 -25.25 5.01
C HIS A 496 14.19 -25.50 6.50
N SER A 497 13.82 -26.67 6.97
CA SER A 497 14.14 -27.13 8.33
C SER A 497 15.60 -27.59 8.39
N ASN A 498 16.23 -27.46 9.56
CA ASN A 498 17.52 -28.10 9.81
C ASN A 498 17.38 -29.63 9.93
N LYS A 499 18.51 -30.35 10.05
CA LYS A 499 18.51 -31.82 10.20
C LYS A 499 17.73 -32.34 11.41
N LEU A 500 17.42 -31.50 12.39
CA LEU A 500 16.66 -31.85 13.60
C LEU A 500 15.17 -31.52 13.43
N GLY A 501 14.70 -31.14 12.23
CA GLY A 501 13.30 -30.77 11.98
C GLY A 501 12.89 -29.40 12.54
N LEU A 502 13.80 -28.67 13.17
CA LEU A 502 13.54 -27.36 13.72
C LEU A 502 13.80 -26.27 12.67
N SER A 503 13.19 -25.10 12.85
CA SER A 503 13.51 -23.93 12.03
C SER A 503 15.01 -23.65 12.11
N SER A 504 15.74 -23.78 10.99
CA SER A 504 17.15 -23.36 10.93
C SER A 504 17.26 -21.86 11.11
N GLY A 505 18.29 -21.39 11.83
CA GLY A 505 18.58 -19.98 12.04
C GLY A 505 18.33 -19.46 13.45
N SER A 506 18.72 -18.20 13.68
CA SER A 506 18.79 -17.62 15.02
C SER A 506 17.41 -17.39 15.65
N SER A 507 17.33 -17.53 16.96
CA SER A 507 16.14 -17.19 17.78
C SER A 507 15.66 -15.73 17.60
N SER A 508 16.48 -14.87 17.01
CA SER A 508 16.14 -13.48 16.75
C SER A 508 15.01 -13.32 15.71
N LYS A 509 14.96 -14.17 14.67
CA LYS A 509 13.89 -14.14 13.66
C LYS A 509 12.55 -14.55 14.25
N GLU A 510 12.54 -15.54 15.17
CA GLU A 510 11.30 -16.06 15.74
C GLU A 510 10.53 -15.04 16.58
N ARG A 511 11.24 -14.05 17.16
CA ARG A 511 10.61 -13.01 17.99
C ARG A 511 9.63 -12.15 17.23
N LEU A 512 9.85 -11.92 15.93
CA LEU A 512 9.06 -11.02 15.09
C LEU A 512 7.93 -11.71 14.34
N LEU A 513 7.92 -13.05 14.31
CA LEU A 513 6.88 -13.82 13.64
C LEU A 513 5.60 -13.89 14.47
N ASP A 514 4.47 -13.88 13.77
CA ASP A 514 3.15 -14.03 14.37
C ASP A 514 2.71 -15.50 14.36
N THR A 515 2.90 -16.22 13.24
CA THR A 515 2.59 -17.65 13.11
C THR A 515 3.78 -18.40 12.50
N THR A 516 4.07 -19.58 13.04
CA THR A 516 5.04 -20.54 12.51
C THR A 516 4.39 -21.91 12.35
N ILE A 517 4.33 -22.38 11.11
CA ILE A 517 3.81 -23.69 10.75
C ILE A 517 5.00 -24.58 10.37
N LEU A 518 5.11 -25.74 10.98
CA LEU A 518 6.08 -26.77 10.62
C LEU A 518 5.38 -27.85 9.80
N LEU A 519 5.95 -28.21 8.65
CA LEU A 519 5.59 -29.37 7.86
C LEU A 519 6.67 -30.43 8.07
N GLU A 520 6.30 -31.51 8.74
CA GLU A 520 7.24 -32.56 9.13
C GLU A 520 6.96 -33.82 8.29
N LYS A 521 8.02 -34.45 7.74
CA LYS A 521 7.86 -35.74 7.09
C LYS A 521 7.41 -36.78 8.10
N LEU A 522 6.50 -37.63 7.70
CA LEU A 522 6.10 -38.79 8.50
C LEU A 522 7.21 -39.82 8.52
N GLY A 523 7.39 -40.49 9.65
CA GLY A 523 8.30 -41.65 9.75
C GLY A 523 7.77 -42.84 8.89
N GLU A 524 8.64 -43.78 8.61
CA GLU A 524 8.28 -44.97 7.83
C GLU A 524 7.09 -45.72 8.44
N ASP A 525 6.97 -45.73 9.76
CA ASP A 525 5.89 -46.36 10.53
C ASP A 525 4.65 -45.46 10.70
N GLU A 526 4.69 -44.23 10.22
CA GLU A 526 3.60 -43.24 10.35
C GLU A 526 2.91 -42.91 9.02
N THR A 527 3.28 -43.60 7.94
CA THR A 527 2.66 -43.39 6.63
C THR A 527 1.30 -44.07 6.52
N PHE A 528 0.33 -43.32 6.00
CA PHE A 528 -0.90 -43.96 5.55
C PHE A 528 -0.60 -44.64 4.22
N ASN A 529 -0.66 -45.98 4.18
CA ASN A 529 -0.66 -46.73 2.92
C ASN A 529 -1.98 -46.50 2.19
N MET A 530 -2.14 -45.31 1.65
CA MET A 530 -3.34 -44.95 0.88
C MET A 530 -3.23 -45.41 -0.57
N PRO A 531 -4.31 -45.91 -1.19
CA PRO A 531 -4.34 -46.14 -2.63
C PRO A 531 -4.24 -44.80 -3.37
N GLY A 532 -3.28 -44.71 -4.28
CA GLY A 532 -3.05 -43.54 -5.14
C GLY A 532 -1.71 -42.86 -4.89
N ALA A 533 -1.13 -42.29 -5.93
CA ALA A 533 0.10 -41.52 -5.81
C ALA A 533 -0.21 -40.24 -5.05
N LYS A 534 0.67 -39.88 -4.13
CA LYS A 534 0.52 -38.72 -3.24
C LYS A 534 1.40 -37.61 -3.75
N ASN A 535 0.85 -36.40 -3.87
CA ASN A 535 1.64 -35.20 -4.11
C ASN A 535 2.21 -34.63 -2.80
N MET A 536 1.54 -34.89 -1.68
CA MET A 536 1.99 -34.41 -0.36
C MET A 536 1.50 -35.34 0.75
N GLU A 537 2.37 -35.62 1.72
CA GLU A 537 2.03 -36.28 2.99
C GLU A 537 2.91 -35.73 4.10
N CYS A 538 2.32 -35.13 5.14
CA CYS A 538 3.07 -34.54 6.23
C CYS A 538 2.26 -34.39 7.52
N ARG A 539 2.97 -34.17 8.64
CA ARG A 539 2.38 -33.64 9.87
C ARG A 539 2.49 -32.13 9.84
N VAL A 540 1.40 -31.45 10.14
CA VAL A 540 1.32 -29.99 10.29
C VAL A 540 1.31 -29.65 11.76
N THR A 541 2.33 -28.93 12.21
CA THR A 541 2.55 -28.55 13.62
C THR A 541 2.64 -27.03 13.75
N PHE A 542 2.00 -26.47 14.78
CA PHE A 542 2.04 -25.04 15.07
C PHE A 542 3.09 -24.74 16.15
N ALA A 543 4.30 -24.36 15.72
CA ALA A 543 5.39 -23.99 16.65
C ALA A 543 5.15 -22.63 17.30
N LYS A 544 4.45 -21.72 16.59
CA LYS A 544 4.06 -20.41 17.10
C LYS A 544 2.73 -19.99 16.52
N ALA A 545 1.86 -19.43 17.37
CA ALA A 545 0.54 -18.99 16.94
C ALA A 545 0.02 -17.87 17.88
N ARG A 546 0.52 -16.64 17.68
CA ARG A 546 0.18 -15.50 18.53
C ARG A 546 -1.32 -15.17 18.53
N ASN A 547 -1.99 -15.40 17.42
CA ASN A 547 -3.37 -14.99 17.21
C ASN A 547 -4.40 -16.06 17.57
N PHE A 548 -3.95 -17.24 18.03
CA PHE A 548 -4.83 -18.36 18.35
C PHE A 548 -5.43 -18.35 19.77
N GLY A 549 -5.30 -17.31 20.53
CA GLY A 549 -5.80 -17.30 21.91
C GLY A 549 -5.21 -18.39 22.82
N GLY A 550 -4.04 -18.92 22.46
CA GLY A 550 -3.33 -20.01 23.12
C GLY A 550 -3.41 -21.34 22.35
N SER A 551 -2.57 -22.28 22.72
CA SER A 551 -2.36 -23.59 22.05
C SER A 551 -3.60 -24.51 21.99
N LYS A 552 -4.70 -24.16 22.62
CA LYS A 552 -5.91 -25.00 22.66
C LYS A 552 -6.67 -25.06 21.33
N THR A 553 -6.53 -24.05 20.48
CA THR A 553 -7.23 -23.94 19.19
C THR A 553 -6.38 -24.38 17.99
N ALA A 554 -5.05 -24.26 18.09
CA ALA A 554 -4.11 -24.71 17.07
C ALA A 554 -3.73 -26.18 17.30
N LYS A 555 -4.64 -27.10 16.92
CA LYS A 555 -4.34 -28.53 17.01
C LYS A 555 -3.49 -28.94 15.83
N ASN A 556 -2.42 -29.70 16.07
CA ASN A 556 -1.64 -30.37 15.02
C ASN A 556 -2.53 -31.38 14.27
N TYR A 557 -2.17 -31.69 13.05
CA TYR A 557 -2.89 -32.65 12.22
C TYR A 557 -1.98 -33.27 11.17
N LEU A 558 -2.42 -34.39 10.62
CA LEU A 558 -1.79 -35.02 9.46
C LEU A 558 -2.52 -34.50 8.21
N LEU A 559 -1.77 -34.32 7.14
CA LEU A 559 -2.28 -33.78 5.89
C LEU A 559 -1.76 -34.59 4.72
N THR A 560 -2.65 -34.95 3.79
CA THR A 560 -2.30 -35.53 2.50
C THR A 560 -2.94 -34.73 1.37
N MET A 561 -2.32 -34.75 0.20
CA MET A 561 -2.92 -34.32 -1.06
C MET A 561 -2.61 -35.37 -2.12
N ASP A 562 -3.63 -35.80 -2.85
CA ASP A 562 -3.46 -36.74 -3.98
C ASP A 562 -3.08 -35.99 -5.27
N GLN A 563 -2.89 -36.78 -6.37
CA GLN A 563 -2.54 -36.20 -7.69
C GLN A 563 -3.65 -35.35 -8.31
N ASN A 564 -4.89 -35.51 -7.86
CA ASN A 564 -6.03 -34.73 -8.34
C ASN A 564 -6.27 -33.46 -7.54
N GLY A 565 -5.36 -33.11 -6.62
CA GLY A 565 -5.47 -31.92 -5.81
C GLY A 565 -6.43 -32.02 -4.62
N VAL A 566 -6.90 -33.24 -4.29
CA VAL A 566 -7.81 -33.48 -3.17
C VAL A 566 -7.04 -33.48 -1.86
N TRP A 567 -7.40 -32.59 -0.99
CA TRP A 567 -6.82 -32.47 0.35
C TRP A 567 -7.57 -33.33 1.35
N THR A 568 -6.84 -34.08 2.16
CA THR A 568 -7.42 -34.85 3.26
C THR A 568 -6.69 -34.51 4.56
N LYS A 569 -7.46 -34.08 5.56
CA LYS A 569 -6.97 -33.71 6.89
C LYS A 569 -7.34 -34.79 7.89
N TYR A 570 -6.34 -35.29 8.62
CA TYR A 570 -6.51 -36.25 9.68
C TYR A 570 -6.10 -35.66 11.02
N PRO A 571 -6.62 -36.13 12.14
CA PRO A 571 -6.11 -35.77 13.46
C PRO A 571 -4.63 -36.09 13.62
N ASP A 572 -3.96 -35.45 14.59
CA ASP A 572 -2.55 -35.72 14.91
C ASP A 572 -2.41 -37.09 15.58
N LEU A 573 -2.29 -38.14 14.76
CA LEU A 573 -2.08 -39.51 15.20
C LEU A 573 -0.62 -39.74 15.62
N LYS A 574 -0.41 -40.56 16.65
CA LYS A 574 0.90 -40.99 17.12
C LYS A 574 1.28 -42.34 16.53
N GLN A 575 2.55 -42.72 16.57
CA GLN A 575 3.05 -44.00 16.06
C GLN A 575 2.18 -45.20 16.50
N GLN A 576 1.77 -45.23 17.76
CA GLN A 576 0.92 -46.29 18.29
C GLN A 576 -0.48 -46.32 17.68
N ASP A 577 -1.04 -45.19 17.27
CA ASP A 577 -2.34 -45.14 16.59
C ASP A 577 -2.24 -45.74 15.19
N PHE A 578 -1.17 -45.49 14.45
CA PHE A 578 -0.90 -46.10 13.17
C PHE A 578 -0.76 -47.63 13.30
N LYS A 579 -0.03 -48.06 14.34
CA LYS A 579 0.12 -49.49 14.63
C LYS A 579 -1.22 -50.14 14.96
N LEU A 580 -2.07 -49.51 15.73
CA LEU A 580 -3.43 -50.00 16.03
C LEU A 580 -4.27 -50.08 14.77
N ILE A 581 -4.19 -49.11 13.86
CA ILE A 581 -4.88 -49.12 12.58
C ILE A 581 -4.43 -50.33 11.72
N ASP A 582 -3.09 -50.55 11.66
CA ASP A 582 -2.53 -51.65 10.88
C ASP A 582 -2.97 -53.03 11.43
N LEU A 583 -2.86 -53.25 12.73
CA LEU A 583 -3.32 -54.47 13.38
C LEU A 583 -4.83 -54.70 13.22
N TRP A 584 -5.62 -53.63 13.31
CA TRP A 584 -7.07 -53.67 13.07
C TRP A 584 -7.41 -54.10 11.64
N LYS A 585 -6.68 -53.55 10.65
CA LYS A 585 -6.80 -53.97 9.23
C LYS A 585 -6.40 -55.44 9.02
N LYS A 586 -5.45 -55.97 9.81
CA LYS A 586 -5.05 -57.40 9.79
C LYS A 586 -6.04 -58.30 10.50
N GLY A 587 -7.14 -57.76 11.02
CA GLY A 587 -8.21 -58.53 11.65
C GLY A 587 -8.05 -58.69 13.17
N ILE A 588 -7.02 -58.13 13.79
CA ILE A 588 -6.83 -58.19 15.25
C ILE A 588 -7.69 -57.07 15.88
N ARG A 589 -8.88 -57.45 16.37
CA ARG A 589 -9.91 -56.49 16.82
C ARG A 589 -10.21 -56.57 18.32
N SER A 590 -9.65 -57.58 19.01
CA SER A 590 -9.81 -57.75 20.46
C SER A 590 -8.79 -56.92 21.21
N VAL A 591 -9.23 -56.14 22.22
CA VAL A 591 -8.33 -55.38 23.09
C VAL A 591 -7.34 -56.30 23.80
N ASP A 592 -7.77 -57.57 24.09
CA ASP A 592 -6.91 -58.55 24.74
C ASP A 592 -5.81 -59.08 23.83
N GLU A 593 -6.07 -59.18 22.53
CA GLU A 593 -5.07 -59.55 21.50
C GLU A 593 -4.14 -58.39 21.21
N LEU A 594 -4.69 -57.16 21.03
CA LEU A 594 -3.90 -55.95 20.83
C LEU A 594 -2.96 -55.67 22.01
N ALA A 595 -3.39 -55.94 23.24
CA ALA A 595 -2.57 -55.74 24.45
C ALA A 595 -1.43 -56.79 24.61
N LYS A 596 -1.45 -57.86 23.83
CA LYS A 596 -0.38 -58.90 23.79
C LYS A 596 0.65 -58.63 22.72
N ASP A 597 0.37 -57.72 21.82
CA ASP A 597 1.31 -57.33 20.78
C ASP A 597 2.49 -56.59 21.40
N THR A 598 3.73 -57.06 21.10
CA THR A 598 4.96 -56.55 21.72
C THR A 598 5.31 -55.14 21.29
N GLU A 599 4.74 -54.68 20.20
CA GLU A 599 4.98 -53.33 19.67
C GLU A 599 3.96 -52.29 20.21
N ILE A 600 2.92 -52.77 20.90
CA ILE A 600 1.94 -51.90 21.57
C ILE A 600 2.29 -51.75 23.05
N SER A 601 2.79 -50.60 23.43
CA SER A 601 3.16 -50.28 24.82
C SER A 601 2.05 -49.58 25.63
N LEU A 602 0.78 -49.77 25.24
CA LEU A 602 -0.38 -49.13 25.87
C LEU A 602 -1.06 -50.06 26.87
N ALA A 603 -1.39 -49.57 28.05
CA ALA A 603 -2.25 -50.28 28.97
C ALA A 603 -3.66 -50.49 28.41
N LYS A 604 -4.34 -51.58 28.74
CA LYS A 604 -5.69 -51.92 28.24
C LYS A 604 -6.67 -50.75 28.34
N LYS A 605 -6.69 -50.02 29.42
CA LYS A 605 -7.55 -48.83 29.62
C LYS A 605 -7.27 -47.73 28.61
N THR A 606 -6.02 -47.51 28.28
CA THR A 606 -5.56 -46.53 27.27
C THR A 606 -5.90 -47.03 25.86
N LEU A 607 -5.74 -48.36 25.58
CA LEU A 607 -6.14 -48.95 24.32
C LEU A 607 -7.64 -48.74 24.02
N TYR A 608 -8.53 -48.92 25.00
CA TYR A 608 -9.95 -48.65 24.82
C TYR A 608 -10.20 -47.19 24.41
N SER A 609 -9.48 -46.22 25.02
CA SER A 609 -9.65 -44.80 24.69
C SER A 609 -9.13 -44.50 23.29
N HIS A 610 -7.98 -45.06 22.87
CA HIS A 610 -7.43 -44.89 21.52
C HIS A 610 -8.35 -45.51 20.46
N LEU A 611 -8.76 -46.75 20.65
CA LEU A 611 -9.71 -47.43 19.71
C LEU A 611 -11.03 -46.69 19.58
N LYS A 612 -11.56 -46.13 20.69
CA LYS A 612 -12.76 -45.31 20.62
C LYS A 612 -12.53 -44.06 19.75
N VAL A 613 -11.42 -43.36 19.97
CA VAL A 613 -11.04 -42.16 19.17
C VAL A 613 -10.90 -42.54 17.68
N LEU A 614 -10.21 -43.65 17.37
CA LEU A 614 -10.02 -44.09 16.00
C LEU A 614 -11.33 -44.50 15.32
N LYS A 615 -12.28 -45.08 16.08
CA LYS A 615 -13.64 -45.39 15.61
C LYS A 615 -14.49 -44.15 15.37
N ASP A 616 -14.47 -43.21 16.34
CA ASP A 616 -15.17 -41.93 16.24
C ASP A 616 -14.68 -41.13 15.03
N MET A 617 -13.40 -41.29 14.66
CA MET A 617 -12.76 -40.72 13.48
C MET A 617 -12.96 -41.50 12.19
N LYS A 618 -13.69 -42.64 12.23
CA LYS A 618 -13.91 -43.55 11.12
C LYS A 618 -12.62 -44.13 10.50
N LEU A 619 -11.49 -44.10 11.21
CA LEU A 619 -10.22 -44.68 10.77
C LEU A 619 -10.16 -46.20 10.91
N ILE A 620 -10.99 -46.73 11.78
CA ILE A 620 -11.27 -48.18 11.95
C ILE A 620 -12.78 -48.41 12.12
N SER A 621 -13.29 -49.51 11.60
CA SER A 621 -14.71 -49.88 11.71
C SER A 621 -14.85 -51.35 12.15
N ASP A 622 -15.91 -51.65 12.88
CA ASP A 622 -16.24 -53.03 13.28
C ASP A 622 -16.83 -53.85 12.12
N LYS A 623 -17.24 -53.20 11.02
CA LYS A 623 -18.07 -53.79 9.96
C LYS A 623 -17.37 -53.98 8.61
N ASP A 624 -16.23 -53.36 8.35
CA ASP A 624 -15.65 -53.34 7.00
C ASP A 624 -14.12 -53.42 6.96
N PRO A 625 -13.49 -54.20 6.05
CA PRO A 625 -12.04 -54.16 5.83
C PRO A 625 -11.57 -52.95 5.04
N ASN A 626 -12.46 -52.07 4.56
CA ASN A 626 -12.05 -50.90 3.78
C ASN A 626 -12.42 -49.58 4.49
N PRO A 627 -11.48 -48.95 5.18
CA PRO A 627 -11.79 -47.98 6.23
C PRO A 627 -11.66 -46.51 5.85
N LEU A 628 -11.87 -46.12 4.61
CA LEU A 628 -11.55 -44.74 4.22
C LEU A 628 -12.71 -44.04 3.49
N ASP A 629 -13.85 -43.90 4.16
CA ASP A 629 -14.78 -42.78 3.90
C ASP A 629 -14.30 -41.58 4.72
N THR A 630 -13.28 -40.90 4.23
CA THR A 630 -12.81 -39.64 4.76
C THR A 630 -13.50 -38.52 4.02
N GLU A 631 -14.04 -37.56 4.74
CA GLU A 631 -14.53 -36.33 4.13
C GLU A 631 -13.36 -35.61 3.42
N ALA A 632 -13.42 -35.55 2.09
CA ALA A 632 -12.52 -34.74 1.29
C ALA A 632 -12.89 -33.25 1.47
N TYR A 633 -11.93 -32.42 1.81
CA TYR A 633 -12.09 -30.99 1.98
C TYR A 633 -11.70 -30.19 0.74
#